data_df25eefea344b0137708f5afad833621
#
_entry.id   df25eefea344b0137708f5afad833621
#
_cell.length_a   1.000
_cell.length_b   1.000
_cell.length_c   1.000
_cell.angle_alpha   90.00
_cell.angle_beta   90.00
_cell.angle_gamma   90.00
#
_symmetry.space_group_name_H-M   'P 1'
#
loop_
_entity.id
_entity.type
_entity.pdbx_description
1 polymer ?
#
loop_
_entity_poly.entity_id
_entity_poly.type
_entity_poly.pdbx_seq_one_letter_code
_entity_poly.pdbx_strand_id
1 'polypeptide(L)'
;MPQPRVRFIGSRELHRDLPKVLDSLEDPAVRYVLTIHSKPKAVLIGAEAFLDLVRGLSQSDRLLALQLAALVQGLEATDASPEPSVELATAGA
;
A
#
# COMPACT_ATOMS: atom_id res chain seq x y z
N MET A 1 15.65 2.97 16.56
CA MET A 1 14.80 2.78 15.39
C MET A 1 13.44 2.32 15.79
N PRO A 2 12.42 3.03 15.38
CA PRO A 2 11.08 2.57 15.70
C PRO A 2 10.78 1.32 14.90
N GLN A 3 10.22 0.36 15.58
CA GLN A 3 9.80 -0.85 14.91
C GLN A 3 8.43 -0.66 14.27
N PRO A 4 8.19 -1.28 13.13
CA PRO A 4 6.88 -1.18 12.51
C PRO A 4 5.82 -1.78 13.43
N ARG A 5 4.69 -1.11 13.48
CA ARG A 5 3.53 -1.62 14.20
C ARG A 5 2.62 -2.27 13.19
N VAL A 6 2.55 -3.58 13.26
CA VAL A 6 1.76 -4.36 12.33
C VAL A 6 0.47 -4.76 13.03
N ARG A 7 -0.65 -4.45 12.40
CA ARG A 7 -1.96 -4.78 12.92
C ARG A 7 -2.68 -5.65 11.90
N PHE A 8 -3.44 -6.60 12.41
CA PHE A 8 -4.23 -7.47 11.56
C PHE A 8 -5.66 -6.95 11.54
N ILE A 9 -6.25 -6.92 10.36
CA ILE A 9 -7.59 -6.38 10.20
C ILE A 9 -8.37 -7.27 9.22
N GLY A 10 -9.61 -7.54 9.54
CA GLY A 10 -10.49 -8.29 8.65
C GLY A 10 -11.13 -7.38 7.62
N SER A 11 -11.70 -8.00 6.57
CA SER A 11 -12.25 -7.21 5.48
C SER A 11 -13.44 -6.35 5.90
N ARG A 12 -14.31 -6.87 6.75
CA ARG A 12 -15.44 -6.10 7.22
C ARG A 12 -14.99 -4.92 8.07
N GLU A 13 -14.02 -5.16 8.92
CA GLU A 13 -13.48 -4.15 9.79
C GLU A 13 -12.80 -3.06 8.98
N LEU A 14 -12.03 -3.46 7.98
CA LEU A 14 -11.39 -2.52 7.10
C LEU A 14 -12.41 -1.66 6.37
N HIS A 15 -13.45 -2.30 5.84
CA HIS A 15 -14.47 -1.58 5.11
C HIS A 15 -15.18 -0.55 6.00
N ARG A 16 -15.50 -0.95 7.21
CA ARG A 16 -16.19 -0.08 8.15
C ARG A 16 -15.32 1.09 8.60
N ASP A 17 -14.06 0.82 8.86
CA ASP A 17 -13.16 1.79 9.47
C ASP A 17 -12.15 2.35 8.50
N LEU A 18 -12.39 2.25 7.21
CA LEU A 18 -11.42 2.64 6.21
C LEU A 18 -10.86 4.04 6.40
N PRO A 19 -11.67 5.08 6.66
CA PRO A 19 -11.09 6.42 6.86
C PRO A 19 -10.11 6.46 8.03
N LYS A 20 -10.42 5.77 9.12
CA LYS A 20 -9.52 5.74 10.27
C LYS A 20 -8.24 4.98 9.97
N VAL A 21 -8.36 3.89 9.20
CA VAL A 21 -7.20 3.12 8.81
C VAL A 21 -6.27 3.97 7.94
N LEU A 22 -6.85 4.68 6.97
CA LEU A 22 -6.06 5.53 6.10
C LEU A 22 -5.37 6.65 6.88
N ASP A 23 -6.07 7.25 7.84
CA ASP A 23 -5.46 8.27 8.67
C ASP A 23 -4.30 7.72 9.48
N SER A 24 -4.45 6.52 10.02
CA SER A 24 -3.39 5.94 10.84
C SER A 24 -2.17 5.58 10.01
N LEU A 25 -2.32 5.36 8.71
CA LEU A 25 -1.20 5.05 7.84
C LEU A 25 -0.32 6.28 7.56
N GLU A 26 -0.73 7.46 7.97
CA GLU A 26 0.15 8.61 7.91
C GLU A 26 1.36 8.45 8.82
N ASP A 27 1.23 7.64 9.86
CA ASP A 27 2.38 7.26 10.67
C ASP A 27 3.15 6.18 9.90
N PRO A 28 4.40 6.45 9.50
CA PRO A 28 5.14 5.50 8.68
C PRO A 28 5.43 4.17 9.36
N ALA A 29 5.26 4.09 10.66
CA ALA A 29 5.48 2.84 11.37
C ALA A 29 4.25 1.93 11.36
N VAL A 30 3.09 2.45 10.99
CA VAL A 30 1.85 1.68 11.06
C VAL A 30 1.62 0.94 9.76
N ARG A 31 1.33 -0.35 9.87
CA ARG A 31 1.02 -1.20 8.73
C ARG A 31 -0.11 -2.12 9.11
N TYR A 32 -0.94 -2.45 8.14
CA TYR A 32 -2.05 -3.39 8.35
C TYR A 32 -1.88 -4.59 7.45
N VAL A 33 -2.19 -5.75 7.99
CA VAL A 33 -2.29 -6.97 7.20
C VAL A 33 -3.77 -7.32 7.12
N LEU A 34 -4.28 -7.30 5.90
CA LEU A 34 -5.67 -7.68 5.66
C LEU A 34 -5.77 -9.19 5.66
N THR A 35 -6.64 -9.71 6.51
CA THR A 35 -6.86 -11.14 6.58
C THR A 35 -8.28 -11.47 6.14
N ILE A 36 -8.41 -12.57 5.45
CA ILE A 36 -9.70 -13.13 5.05
C ILE A 36 -9.67 -14.59 5.43
N HIS A 37 -10.63 -15.02 6.23
CA HIS A 37 -10.67 -16.38 6.76
C HIS A 37 -9.36 -16.72 7.48
N SER A 38 -8.87 -15.76 8.25
CA SER A 38 -7.66 -15.90 9.04
C SER A 38 -6.38 -16.06 8.23
N LYS A 39 -6.43 -15.76 6.95
CA LYS A 39 -5.25 -15.83 6.08
C LYS A 39 -4.87 -14.45 5.59
N PRO A 40 -3.59 -14.12 5.62
CA PRO A 40 -3.15 -12.83 5.09
C PRO A 40 -3.41 -12.75 3.59
N LYS A 41 -3.99 -11.66 3.14
CA LYS A 41 -4.31 -11.46 1.73
C LYS A 41 -3.66 -10.22 1.16
N ALA A 42 -3.42 -9.21 1.98
CA ALA A 42 -2.87 -7.96 1.49
C ALA A 42 -2.20 -7.22 2.63
N VAL A 43 -1.36 -6.26 2.27
CA VAL A 43 -0.73 -5.39 3.24
C VAL A 43 -1.05 -3.96 2.86
N LEU A 44 -1.44 -3.16 3.85
CA LEU A 44 -1.68 -1.75 3.66
C LEU A 44 -0.54 -0.99 4.31
N ILE A 45 0.05 -0.10 3.55
CA ILE A 45 1.17 0.70 4.01
C ILE A 45 1.01 2.11 3.46
N GLY A 46 1.38 3.11 4.24
CA GLY A 46 1.33 4.47 3.78
C GLY A 46 2.26 4.69 2.59
N ALA A 47 1.91 5.63 1.72
CA ALA A 47 2.67 5.86 0.51
C ALA A 47 4.11 6.29 0.82
N GLU A 48 4.29 7.16 1.79
CA GLU A 48 5.63 7.60 2.15
C GLU A 48 6.45 6.48 2.77
N ALA A 49 5.82 5.68 3.62
CA ALA A 49 6.49 4.53 4.21
C ALA A 49 6.91 3.54 3.13
N PHE A 50 6.06 3.36 2.13
CA PHE A 50 6.40 2.49 1.01
C PHE A 50 7.62 3.02 0.25
N LEU A 51 7.67 4.31 -0.01
CA LEU A 51 8.81 4.90 -0.71
C LEU A 51 10.09 4.74 0.09
N ASP A 52 10.02 4.91 1.39
CA ASP A 52 11.17 4.69 2.25
C ASP A 52 11.64 3.25 2.22
N LEU A 53 10.69 2.33 2.20
CA LEU A 53 11.01 0.92 2.12
C LEU A 53 11.74 0.61 0.82
N VAL A 54 11.27 1.19 -0.28
CA VAL A 54 11.87 1.01 -1.59
C VAL A 54 13.33 1.43 -1.61
N ARG A 55 13.64 2.49 -0.92
CA ARG A 55 15.01 3.00 -0.89
C ARG A 55 15.98 2.04 -0.23
N GLY A 56 15.48 1.09 0.55
CA GLY A 56 16.33 0.11 1.19
C GLY A 56 16.46 -1.20 0.44
N LEU A 57 15.80 -1.33 -0.71
CA LEU A 57 15.83 -2.58 -1.46
C LEU A 57 17.06 -2.69 -2.35
N SER A 58 17.29 -3.90 -2.86
CA SER A 58 18.36 -4.12 -3.82
C SER A 58 18.10 -3.30 -5.08
N GLN A 59 19.14 -3.13 -5.89
CA GLN A 59 19.03 -2.26 -7.05
C GLN A 59 17.93 -2.70 -8.01
N SER A 60 17.83 -3.99 -8.27
CA SER A 60 16.78 -4.46 -9.18
C SER A 60 15.39 -4.33 -8.58
N ASP A 61 15.24 -4.66 -7.32
CA ASP A 61 13.96 -4.48 -6.65
C ASP A 61 13.59 -3.02 -6.55
N ARG A 62 14.59 -2.19 -6.33
CA ARG A 62 14.40 -0.76 -6.25
C ARG A 62 13.89 -0.19 -7.57
N LEU A 63 14.41 -0.69 -8.68
CA LEU A 63 13.98 -0.22 -9.98
C LEU A 63 12.50 -0.54 -10.22
N LEU A 64 12.12 -1.77 -9.91
CA LEU A 64 10.71 -2.17 -10.03
C LEU A 64 9.82 -1.32 -9.15
N ALA A 65 10.24 -1.12 -7.91
CA ALA A 65 9.45 -0.35 -6.98
C ALA A 65 9.37 1.12 -7.37
N LEU A 66 10.42 1.66 -7.98
CA LEU A 66 10.38 3.02 -8.48
C LEU A 66 9.40 3.15 -9.64
N GLN A 67 9.32 2.12 -10.48
CA GLN A 67 8.34 2.12 -11.55
C GLN A 67 6.92 2.14 -11.01
N LEU A 68 6.65 1.34 -9.98
CA LEU A 68 5.34 1.34 -9.35
C LEU A 68 5.04 2.67 -8.69
N ALA A 69 6.03 3.25 -8.02
CA ALA A 69 5.87 4.55 -7.40
C ALA A 69 5.58 5.63 -8.43
N ALA A 70 6.24 5.56 -9.58
CA ALA A 70 5.98 6.52 -10.64
C ALA A 70 4.56 6.42 -11.17
N LEU A 71 4.04 5.20 -11.25
CA LEU A 71 2.65 5.01 -11.65
C LEU A 71 1.69 5.66 -10.65
N VAL A 72 1.94 5.46 -9.38
CA VAL A 72 1.10 6.05 -8.34
C VAL A 72 1.15 7.58 -8.42
N GLN A 73 2.34 8.13 -8.56
CA GLN A 73 2.50 9.58 -8.67
C GLN A 73 1.86 10.12 -9.94
N GLY A 74 1.98 9.37 -11.01
CA GLY A 74 1.35 9.76 -12.26
C GLY A 74 -0.16 9.80 -12.15
N LEU A 75 -0.74 8.87 -11.44
CA LEU A 75 -2.18 8.89 -11.23
C LEU A 75 -2.60 10.09 -10.40
N GLU A 76 -1.83 10.43 -9.40
CA GLU A 76 -2.12 11.59 -8.59
C GLU A 76 -2.02 12.88 -9.40
N ALA A 77 -1.01 12.95 -10.27
CA ALA A 77 -0.77 14.16 -11.02
C ALA A 77 -1.80 14.36 -12.13
N THR A 78 -2.16 13.30 -12.81
CA THR A 78 -3.03 13.42 -13.97
C THR A 78 -4.48 13.24 -13.62
N ASP A 79 -4.74 12.44 -12.62
CA ASP A 79 -6.10 12.25 -12.16
C ASP A 79 -7.02 11.66 -13.21
N ALA A 80 -6.53 11.45 -14.39
CA ALA A 80 -7.43 11.15 -15.49
C ALA A 80 -7.06 9.94 -16.31
N SER A 81 -6.05 9.23 -16.01
CA SER A 81 -5.67 8.14 -16.90
C SER A 81 -5.50 6.88 -16.13
N PRO A 82 -6.54 6.32 -15.67
CA PRO A 82 -6.49 5.16 -14.81
C PRO A 82 -6.49 3.82 -15.53
N GLU A 83 -6.71 3.81 -16.81
CA GLU A 83 -7.03 2.54 -17.45
C GLU A 83 -6.01 1.45 -17.21
N PRO A 84 -4.76 1.66 -17.50
CA PRO A 84 -3.82 0.54 -17.36
C PRO A 84 -3.67 0.10 -15.93
N SER A 85 -3.63 1.06 -15.04
CA SER A 85 -3.45 0.73 -13.64
C SER A 85 -4.68 0.07 -13.06
N VAL A 86 -5.82 0.46 -13.54
CA VAL A 86 -7.05 -0.17 -13.10
C VAL A 86 -7.04 -1.63 -13.47
N GLU A 87 -6.58 -1.94 -14.65
CA GLU A 87 -6.53 -3.34 -15.05
C GLU A 87 -5.59 -4.14 -14.21
N LEU A 88 -4.48 -3.57 -13.85
CA LEU A 88 -3.56 -4.25 -12.96
C LEU A 88 -4.20 -4.51 -11.61
N ALA A 89 -4.85 -3.53 -11.08
CA ALA A 89 -5.53 -3.69 -9.81
C ALA A 89 -6.60 -4.74 -9.89
N THR A 90 -7.28 -4.79 -11.00
CA THR A 90 -8.34 -5.75 -11.22
C THR A 90 -7.77 -7.15 -11.33
N ALA A 91 -6.66 -7.28 -11.99
CA ALA A 91 -6.02 -8.56 -12.12
C ALA A 91 -5.66 -9.11 -10.75
N GLY A 92 -5.38 -8.24 -9.83
CA GLY A 92 -5.11 -8.66 -8.47
C GLY A 92 -6.35 -9.07 -7.72
N ALA A 93 -7.45 -8.75 -8.24
CA ALA A 93 -8.69 -9.16 -7.60
C ALA A 93 -9.06 -10.54 -8.10
#